data_951bf37bc5ddd5b3a58a700694dcb59b
#
_entry.id   951bf37bc5ddd5b3a58a700694dcb59b
#
_cell.length_a   1.000
_cell.length_b   1.000
_cell.length_c   1.000
_cell.angle_alpha   90.00
_cell.angle_beta   90.00
_cell.angle_gamma   90.00
#
_symmetry.space_group_name_H-M   'P 1'
#
loop_
_entity.id
_entity.type
_entity.pdbx_description
1 polymer ?
#
loop_
_entity_poly.entity_id
_entity_poly.type
_entity_poly.pdbx_seq_one_letter_code
_entity_poly.pdbx_strand_id
1 'polypeptide(L)'
;MLPRIYLDHNATTRPWPEVIETVAYHLQHSYANPGSRHAEGRQARKVLESSRESIASILGAQPDEVIFTSGGTEASNLALFGAAHSMTHGTIALTAGEHPATIEACKSLKPHGWELALLPVDHEGRLLAEGVGSLFPSGPSSLGNADRLTVRSEKDSRPRSVRIATVILAHNETGVIQEVRPLTTICREHGVFCHIDAVQAVGKIEVHFAELGATSLAFGAHKFHGPRGIGGLLLKKGTTLAPFEFGGHQESGRRPGTEMVALAAGMAKALEMWLRERHERTARLSELRNRLEAGLLDRCPWAVVNGSREHRLPNTLNIAFPGLDGEAILVNLDLEGIACSLGSTCASGSAEPAPALVAMGAPPEVYKASVRFTVGLENTLAEMDDAAERIGRVIARLRG
;
A
#
# COMPACT_ATOMS: atom_id res chain seq x y z
N MET A 1 2.44 -4.35 35.54
CA MET A 1 2.80 -4.12 34.12
C MET A 1 2.25 -2.77 33.70
N LEU A 2 3.04 -1.97 33.00
CA LEU A 2 2.56 -0.71 32.44
C LEU A 2 1.45 -0.97 31.40
N PRO A 3 0.43 -0.10 31.26
CA PRO A 3 -0.54 -0.20 30.20
C PRO A 3 0.16 -0.22 28.84
N ARG A 4 -0.25 -1.11 27.94
CA ARG A 4 0.30 -1.17 26.58
C ARG A 4 -0.32 -0.09 25.70
N ILE A 5 0.52 0.60 24.92
CA ILE A 5 0.11 1.59 23.93
C ILE A 5 0.46 1.01 22.55
N TYR A 6 -0.55 0.81 21.72
CA TYR A 6 -0.36 0.27 20.37
C TYR A 6 -0.16 1.40 19.36
N LEU A 7 1.05 1.49 18.80
CA LEU A 7 1.47 2.49 17.83
C LEU A 7 1.96 1.84 16.52
N ASP A 8 1.29 0.76 16.08
CA ASP A 8 1.66 0.02 14.87
C ASP A 8 0.47 -0.22 13.91
N HIS A 9 -0.40 0.78 13.78
CA HIS A 9 -1.62 0.70 12.96
C HIS A 9 -1.35 0.58 11.43
N ASN A 10 -0.14 0.88 10.96
CA ASN A 10 0.23 0.58 9.57
C ASN A 10 0.55 -0.90 9.34
N ALA A 11 0.89 -1.67 10.36
CA ALA A 11 1.01 -3.13 10.23
C ALA A 11 -0.36 -3.76 10.04
N THR A 12 -1.31 -3.45 10.92
CA THR A 12 -2.72 -3.86 10.84
C THR A 12 -3.56 -3.02 11.81
N THR A 13 -4.84 -2.89 11.50
CA THR A 13 -5.79 -2.24 12.40
C THR A 13 -6.75 -3.26 13.01
N ARG A 14 -7.30 -2.94 14.17
CA ARG A 14 -8.39 -3.71 14.79
C ARG A 14 -9.68 -3.47 13.98
N PRO A 15 -10.40 -4.51 13.56
CA PRO A 15 -11.69 -4.32 12.92
C PRO A 15 -12.68 -3.63 13.86
N TRP A 16 -13.51 -2.73 13.32
CA TRP A 16 -14.57 -2.10 14.10
C TRP A 16 -15.63 -3.11 14.56
N PRO A 17 -16.29 -2.89 15.73
CA PRO A 17 -17.37 -3.76 16.19
C PRO A 17 -18.44 -3.99 15.15
N GLU A 18 -18.89 -2.93 14.46
CA GLU A 18 -19.90 -3.00 13.40
C GLU A 18 -19.45 -3.81 12.19
N VAL A 19 -18.15 -3.81 11.90
CA VAL A 19 -17.55 -4.65 10.85
C VAL A 19 -17.58 -6.11 11.26
N ILE A 20 -17.21 -6.40 12.52
CA ILE A 20 -17.25 -7.77 13.08
C ILE A 20 -18.68 -8.31 13.06
N GLU A 21 -19.66 -7.51 13.50
CA GLU A 21 -21.09 -7.86 13.47
C GLU A 21 -21.56 -8.11 12.05
N THR A 22 -21.20 -7.26 11.09
CA THR A 22 -21.53 -7.44 9.66
C THR A 22 -20.98 -8.76 9.12
N VAL A 23 -19.71 -9.07 9.39
CA VAL A 23 -19.08 -10.33 8.96
C VAL A 23 -19.79 -11.52 9.61
N ALA A 24 -20.01 -11.49 10.92
CA ALA A 24 -20.69 -12.55 11.65
C ALA A 24 -22.11 -12.81 11.13
N TYR A 25 -22.86 -11.74 10.87
CA TYR A 25 -24.21 -11.81 10.30
C TYR A 25 -24.21 -12.52 8.94
N HIS A 26 -23.31 -12.12 8.02
CA HIS A 26 -23.28 -12.71 6.68
C HIS A 26 -22.69 -14.13 6.64
N LEU A 27 -21.83 -14.50 7.58
CA LEU A 27 -21.40 -15.90 7.75
C LEU A 27 -22.58 -16.80 8.11
N GLN A 28 -23.57 -16.31 8.87
CA GLN A 28 -24.75 -17.07 9.27
C GLN A 28 -25.87 -17.05 8.22
N HIS A 29 -26.09 -15.89 7.53
CA HIS A 29 -27.29 -15.66 6.74
C HIS A 29 -27.03 -15.60 5.22
N SER A 30 -25.78 -15.48 4.78
CA SER A 30 -25.40 -15.40 3.36
C SER A 30 -24.31 -16.43 3.02
N TYR A 31 -24.40 -17.61 3.62
CA TYR A 31 -23.39 -18.69 3.56
C TYR A 31 -23.33 -19.43 2.23
N ALA A 32 -24.38 -19.32 1.41
CA ALA A 32 -24.49 -20.08 0.18
C ALA A 32 -23.49 -19.60 -0.89
N ASN A 33 -23.15 -20.51 -1.81
CA ASN A 33 -22.29 -20.16 -2.95
C ASN A 33 -22.99 -19.15 -3.86
N PRO A 34 -22.38 -17.96 -4.12
CA PRO A 34 -22.98 -16.93 -4.98
C PRO A 34 -23.19 -17.37 -6.42
N GLY A 35 -22.49 -18.43 -6.88
CA GLY A 35 -22.68 -19.04 -8.21
C GLY A 35 -23.93 -19.91 -8.31
N SER A 36 -24.57 -20.29 -7.20
CA SER A 36 -25.75 -21.15 -7.20
C SER A 36 -27.01 -20.41 -7.63
N ARG A 37 -27.89 -21.12 -8.38
CA ARG A 37 -29.12 -20.52 -8.96
C ARG A 37 -30.34 -20.56 -8.03
N HIS A 38 -30.26 -21.25 -6.88
CA HIS A 38 -31.35 -21.27 -5.88
C HIS A 38 -31.39 -19.96 -5.06
N ALA A 39 -32.43 -19.80 -4.24
CA ALA A 39 -32.71 -18.54 -3.53
C ALA A 39 -31.56 -18.07 -2.64
N GLU A 40 -30.95 -18.98 -1.88
CA GLU A 40 -29.85 -18.71 -0.97
C GLU A 40 -28.60 -18.24 -1.73
N GLY A 41 -28.28 -18.86 -2.88
CA GLY A 41 -27.18 -18.45 -3.75
C GLY A 41 -27.39 -17.06 -4.35
N ARG A 42 -28.63 -16.77 -4.82
CA ARG A 42 -28.99 -15.42 -5.30
C ARG A 42 -28.88 -14.37 -4.20
N GLN A 43 -29.26 -14.73 -2.96
CA GLN A 43 -29.09 -13.81 -1.81
C GLN A 43 -27.62 -13.52 -1.53
N ALA A 44 -26.76 -14.54 -1.52
CA ALA A 44 -25.31 -14.37 -1.35
C ALA A 44 -24.71 -13.52 -2.49
N ARG A 45 -25.13 -13.75 -3.75
CA ARG A 45 -24.75 -12.94 -4.91
C ARG A 45 -25.17 -11.48 -4.71
N LYS A 46 -26.38 -11.22 -4.27
CA LYS A 46 -26.87 -9.86 -4.03
C LYS A 46 -25.99 -9.12 -3.01
N VAL A 47 -25.59 -9.79 -1.91
CA VAL A 47 -24.71 -9.19 -0.89
C VAL A 47 -23.35 -8.86 -1.49
N LEU A 48 -22.76 -9.79 -2.26
CA LEU A 48 -21.46 -9.61 -2.91
C LEU A 48 -21.49 -8.41 -3.87
N GLU A 49 -22.51 -8.33 -4.74
CA GLU A 49 -22.60 -7.25 -5.72
C GLU A 49 -22.92 -5.90 -5.07
N SER A 50 -23.78 -5.84 -4.05
CA SER A 50 -24.01 -4.61 -3.29
C SER A 50 -22.74 -4.12 -2.59
N SER A 51 -21.91 -5.04 -2.08
CA SER A 51 -20.59 -4.69 -1.50
C SER A 51 -19.64 -4.13 -2.56
N ARG A 52 -19.64 -4.72 -3.75
CA ARG A 52 -18.85 -4.29 -4.91
C ARG A 52 -19.26 -2.89 -5.36
N GLU A 53 -20.57 -2.62 -5.47
CA GLU A 53 -21.14 -1.31 -5.85
C GLU A 53 -20.76 -0.23 -4.82
N SER A 54 -20.88 -0.52 -3.52
CA SER A 54 -20.51 0.40 -2.44
C SER A 54 -19.01 0.75 -2.53
N ILE A 55 -18.12 -0.24 -2.63
CA ILE A 55 -16.68 -0.04 -2.74
C ILE A 55 -16.32 0.77 -3.99
N ALA A 56 -16.91 0.43 -5.14
CA ALA A 56 -16.69 1.14 -6.40
C ALA A 56 -17.08 2.61 -6.27
N SER A 57 -18.26 2.90 -5.72
CA SER A 57 -18.75 4.26 -5.50
C SER A 57 -17.82 5.07 -4.60
N ILE A 58 -17.33 4.47 -3.50
CA ILE A 58 -16.45 5.15 -2.54
C ILE A 58 -15.08 5.47 -3.15
N LEU A 59 -14.55 4.54 -3.95
CA LEU A 59 -13.21 4.66 -4.55
C LEU A 59 -13.22 5.29 -5.95
N GLY A 60 -14.36 5.80 -6.44
CA GLY A 60 -14.47 6.44 -7.74
C GLY A 60 -14.16 5.51 -8.91
N ALA A 61 -14.64 4.27 -8.82
CA ALA A 61 -14.53 3.23 -9.84
C ALA A 61 -15.92 2.77 -10.32
N GLN A 62 -15.96 1.95 -11.36
CA GLN A 62 -17.17 1.23 -11.76
C GLN A 62 -17.23 -0.14 -11.05
N PRO A 63 -18.42 -0.72 -10.79
CA PRO A 63 -18.52 -2.03 -10.16
C PRO A 63 -17.76 -3.14 -10.90
N ASP A 64 -17.72 -3.13 -12.23
CA ASP A 64 -17.02 -4.11 -13.05
C ASP A 64 -15.48 -3.92 -13.08
N GLU A 65 -14.98 -2.84 -12.48
CA GLU A 65 -13.56 -2.60 -12.25
C GLU A 65 -13.05 -3.15 -10.92
N VAL A 66 -13.93 -3.50 -9.96
CA VAL A 66 -13.55 -4.07 -8.66
C VAL A 66 -13.38 -5.57 -8.76
N ILE A 67 -12.22 -6.09 -8.35
CA ILE A 67 -11.90 -7.52 -8.26
C ILE A 67 -11.58 -7.82 -6.80
N PHE A 68 -12.31 -8.72 -6.16
CA PHE A 68 -12.01 -9.16 -4.80
C PHE A 68 -10.80 -10.08 -4.76
N THR A 69 -9.90 -9.83 -3.81
CA THR A 69 -8.68 -10.61 -3.56
C THR A 69 -8.57 -10.94 -2.07
N SER A 70 -7.60 -11.75 -1.67
CA SER A 70 -7.35 -12.04 -0.25
C SER A 70 -6.65 -10.90 0.51
N GLY A 71 -6.16 -9.88 -0.21
CA GLY A 71 -5.45 -8.73 0.36
C GLY A 71 -4.63 -7.98 -0.67
N GLY A 72 -3.93 -6.93 -0.22
CA GLY A 72 -3.11 -6.09 -1.09
C GLY A 72 -1.99 -6.85 -1.80
N THR A 73 -1.38 -7.84 -1.14
CA THR A 73 -0.31 -8.66 -1.75
C THR A 73 -0.83 -9.43 -2.96
N GLU A 74 -1.96 -10.14 -2.85
CA GLU A 74 -2.58 -10.83 -3.98
C GLU A 74 -2.98 -9.84 -5.07
N ALA A 75 -3.56 -8.69 -4.69
CA ALA A 75 -3.99 -7.66 -5.64
C ALA A 75 -2.83 -7.11 -6.48
N SER A 76 -1.70 -6.76 -5.85
CA SER A 76 -0.51 -6.28 -6.57
C SER A 76 0.13 -7.37 -7.44
N ASN A 77 0.20 -8.61 -6.94
CA ASN A 77 0.70 -9.74 -7.73
C ASN A 77 -0.19 -10.02 -8.94
N LEU A 78 -1.52 -10.06 -8.76
CA LEU A 78 -2.47 -10.24 -9.87
C LEU A 78 -2.30 -9.16 -10.94
N ALA A 79 -2.13 -7.89 -10.55
CA ALA A 79 -1.91 -6.80 -11.47
C ALA A 79 -0.59 -6.93 -12.23
N LEU A 80 0.52 -7.14 -11.53
CA LEU A 80 1.86 -7.14 -12.12
C LEU A 80 2.13 -8.38 -12.97
N PHE A 81 1.83 -9.59 -12.47
CA PHE A 81 1.98 -10.83 -13.25
C PHE A 81 0.97 -10.89 -14.39
N GLY A 82 -0.28 -10.49 -14.13
CA GLY A 82 -1.32 -10.47 -15.17
C GLY A 82 -0.95 -9.52 -16.31
N ALA A 83 -0.41 -8.34 -16.02
CA ALA A 83 0.09 -7.41 -17.02
C ALA A 83 1.33 -7.96 -17.74
N ALA A 84 2.32 -8.46 -16.98
CA ALA A 84 3.57 -8.96 -17.53
C ALA A 84 3.38 -10.14 -18.49
N HIS A 85 2.42 -11.03 -18.21
CA HIS A 85 2.10 -12.17 -19.07
C HIS A 85 1.18 -11.80 -20.26
N SER A 86 0.59 -10.59 -20.24
CA SER A 86 -0.29 -10.12 -21.33
C SER A 86 0.45 -9.31 -22.40
N MET A 87 1.74 -9.05 -22.24
CA MET A 87 2.49 -8.17 -23.14
C MET A 87 3.92 -8.67 -23.40
N THR A 88 4.56 -8.12 -24.43
CA THR A 88 5.98 -8.40 -24.72
C THR A 88 6.87 -7.84 -23.62
N HIS A 89 7.98 -8.53 -23.34
CA HIS A 89 8.94 -8.15 -22.30
C HIS A 89 9.49 -6.73 -22.55
N GLY A 90 9.71 -6.03 -21.45
CA GLY A 90 10.21 -4.65 -21.45
C GLY A 90 10.83 -4.31 -20.10
N THR A 91 10.77 -3.05 -19.75
CA THR A 91 11.21 -2.53 -18.45
C THR A 91 10.01 -2.29 -17.53
N ILE A 92 10.14 -2.68 -16.26
CA ILE A 92 9.25 -2.31 -15.17
C ILE A 92 9.91 -1.16 -14.42
N ALA A 93 9.26 -0.01 -14.40
CA ALA A 93 9.69 1.16 -13.62
C ALA A 93 8.99 1.13 -12.25
N LEU A 94 9.76 1.25 -11.16
CA LEU A 94 9.25 1.22 -9.78
C LEU A 94 10.06 2.11 -8.86
N THR A 95 9.48 2.59 -7.75
CA THR A 95 10.26 3.30 -6.73
C THR A 95 11.06 2.30 -5.88
N ALA A 96 12.21 2.72 -5.34
CA ALA A 96 13.00 1.86 -4.46
C ALA A 96 12.28 1.55 -3.13
N GLY A 97 11.31 2.39 -2.75
CA GLY A 97 10.52 2.27 -1.52
C GLY A 97 9.20 1.53 -1.68
N GLU A 98 8.99 0.76 -2.76
CA GLU A 98 7.78 -0.06 -2.88
C GLU A 98 7.67 -1.10 -1.76
N HIS A 99 6.43 -1.54 -1.49
CA HIS A 99 6.21 -2.65 -0.57
C HIS A 99 6.83 -3.96 -1.10
N PRO A 100 7.34 -4.87 -0.24
CA PRO A 100 7.90 -6.16 -0.67
C PRO A 100 7.01 -6.96 -1.62
N ALA A 101 5.68 -6.90 -1.47
CA ALA A 101 4.74 -7.54 -2.39
C ALA A 101 4.90 -7.09 -3.85
N THR A 102 5.27 -5.82 -4.07
CA THR A 102 5.55 -5.23 -5.39
C THR A 102 6.98 -5.51 -5.82
N ILE A 103 7.96 -5.25 -4.94
CA ILE A 103 9.39 -5.42 -5.25
C ILE A 103 9.70 -6.86 -5.63
N GLU A 104 9.28 -7.82 -4.82
CA GLU A 104 9.59 -9.23 -5.06
C GLU A 104 8.84 -9.79 -6.28
N ALA A 105 7.60 -9.34 -6.52
CA ALA A 105 6.89 -9.65 -7.76
C ALA A 105 7.67 -9.14 -9.00
N CYS A 106 8.15 -7.90 -8.97
CA CYS A 106 8.96 -7.34 -10.07
C CYS A 106 10.31 -8.07 -10.23
N LYS A 107 11.00 -8.38 -9.13
CA LYS A 107 12.26 -9.14 -9.16
C LYS A 107 12.08 -10.53 -9.75
N SER A 108 10.99 -11.23 -9.42
CA SER A 108 10.70 -12.57 -9.92
C SER A 108 10.42 -12.62 -11.43
N LEU A 109 10.10 -11.49 -12.05
CA LEU A 109 9.92 -11.37 -13.49
C LEU A 109 11.24 -11.23 -14.28
N LYS A 110 12.37 -10.88 -13.60
CA LYS A 110 13.68 -10.76 -14.27
C LYS A 110 14.13 -12.01 -15.00
N PRO A 111 14.06 -13.23 -14.43
CA PRO A 111 14.41 -14.47 -15.16
C PRO A 111 13.54 -14.71 -16.39
N HIS A 112 12.37 -14.09 -16.44
CA HIS A 112 11.43 -14.17 -17.56
C HIS A 112 11.65 -13.06 -18.61
N GLY A 113 12.78 -12.36 -18.58
CA GLY A 113 13.20 -11.40 -19.59
C GLY A 113 12.75 -9.95 -19.32
N TRP A 114 12.24 -9.62 -18.14
CA TRP A 114 11.93 -8.26 -17.75
C TRP A 114 13.14 -7.54 -17.16
N GLU A 115 13.26 -6.24 -17.42
CA GLU A 115 14.25 -5.35 -16.81
C GLU A 115 13.58 -4.50 -15.73
N LEU A 116 14.37 -4.04 -14.74
CA LEU A 116 13.88 -3.12 -13.72
C LEU A 116 14.60 -1.79 -13.83
N ALA A 117 13.85 -0.69 -13.72
CA ALA A 117 14.37 0.67 -13.63
C ALA A 117 13.80 1.37 -12.40
N LEU A 118 14.62 2.16 -11.70
CA LEU A 118 14.17 2.89 -10.54
C LEU A 118 13.59 4.25 -10.93
N LEU A 119 12.41 4.56 -10.42
CA LEU A 119 11.83 5.88 -10.40
C LEU A 119 12.49 6.67 -9.26
N PRO A 120 13.10 7.83 -9.54
CA PRO A 120 13.81 8.60 -8.51
C PRO A 120 12.83 9.29 -7.55
N VAL A 121 13.27 9.41 -6.30
CA VAL A 121 12.59 10.19 -5.26
C VAL A 121 13.52 11.27 -4.73
N ASP A 122 12.95 12.34 -4.18
CA ASP A 122 13.72 13.38 -3.49
C ASP A 122 14.09 12.99 -2.06
N HIS A 123 14.75 13.90 -1.35
CA HIS A 123 15.16 13.69 0.05
C HIS A 123 13.98 13.60 1.04
N GLU A 124 12.79 14.04 0.65
CA GLU A 124 11.55 13.85 1.41
C GLU A 124 10.82 12.55 1.06
N GLY A 125 11.33 11.78 0.08
CA GLY A 125 10.74 10.52 -0.40
C GLY A 125 9.62 10.71 -1.43
N ARG A 126 9.49 11.90 -2.02
CA ARG A 126 8.50 12.19 -3.06
C ARG A 126 9.05 11.87 -4.44
N LEU A 127 8.18 11.34 -5.30
CA LEU A 127 8.50 11.03 -6.68
C LEU A 127 8.95 12.29 -7.45
N LEU A 128 10.09 12.24 -8.11
CA LEU A 128 10.60 13.32 -8.94
C LEU A 128 10.01 13.24 -10.34
N ALA A 129 9.12 14.18 -10.69
CA ALA A 129 8.44 14.21 -11.98
C ALA A 129 9.41 14.30 -13.18
N GLU A 130 10.51 15.06 -13.05
CA GLU A 130 11.55 15.20 -14.08
C GLU A 130 12.25 13.88 -14.37
N GLY A 131 12.52 13.07 -13.33
CA GLY A 131 13.13 11.75 -13.46
C GLY A 131 12.20 10.73 -14.12
N VAL A 132 10.89 10.89 -13.95
CA VAL A 132 9.88 10.07 -14.63
C VAL A 132 9.98 10.25 -16.14
N GLY A 133 10.04 11.50 -16.62
CA GLY A 133 10.13 11.82 -18.04
C GLY A 133 11.35 11.20 -18.73
N SER A 134 12.48 11.07 -18.02
CA SER A 134 13.72 10.51 -18.58
C SER A 134 13.64 9.02 -18.94
N LEU A 135 12.75 8.27 -18.31
CA LEU A 135 12.52 6.84 -18.59
C LEU A 135 11.63 6.61 -19.83
N PHE A 136 10.95 7.67 -20.30
CA PHE A 136 10.06 7.63 -21.45
C PHE A 136 10.65 8.50 -22.56
N PRO A 137 11.20 7.93 -23.66
CA PRO A 137 11.79 8.69 -24.74
C PRO A 137 10.80 9.70 -25.32
N SER A 138 11.29 10.93 -25.58
CA SER A 138 10.51 12.01 -26.20
C SER A 138 10.10 11.61 -27.63
N GLY A 139 8.83 11.32 -27.84
CA GLY A 139 8.21 11.03 -29.11
C GLY A 139 7.12 9.97 -29.00
N PRO A 140 5.99 10.11 -29.70
CA PRO A 140 5.01 9.04 -29.77
C PRO A 140 5.71 7.82 -30.36
N SER A 141 5.83 6.74 -29.58
CA SER A 141 6.21 5.45 -30.14
C SER A 141 5.17 5.12 -31.18
N SER A 142 5.56 5.15 -32.48
CA SER A 142 4.78 4.57 -33.54
C SER A 142 4.65 3.10 -33.20
N LEU A 143 3.57 2.74 -32.50
CA LEU A 143 3.09 1.37 -32.37
C LEU A 143 2.62 0.93 -33.75
N GLY A 144 3.57 0.78 -34.67
CA GLY A 144 3.38 0.09 -35.95
C GLY A 144 3.13 -1.36 -35.63
N ASN A 145 2.02 -1.90 -36.15
CA ASN A 145 1.69 -3.30 -36.25
C ASN A 145 2.80 -4.07 -36.97
N ALA A 146 3.88 -4.41 -36.29
CA ALA A 146 4.92 -5.33 -36.80
C ALA A 146 5.77 -5.84 -35.63
N ASP A 147 5.17 -6.55 -34.68
CA ASP A 147 5.92 -7.49 -33.86
C ASP A 147 6.29 -8.73 -34.69
N ARG A 148 7.20 -8.53 -35.64
CA ARG A 148 7.98 -9.66 -36.15
C ARG A 148 8.95 -10.05 -35.04
N LEU A 149 8.83 -11.30 -34.58
CA LEU A 149 9.79 -12.00 -33.73
C LEU A 149 11.20 -11.91 -34.34
N THR A 150 11.89 -10.82 -34.14
CA THR A 150 13.33 -10.71 -34.39
C THR A 150 14.04 -11.09 -33.10
N VAL A 151 14.66 -12.26 -33.11
CA VAL A 151 15.63 -12.66 -32.08
C VAL A 151 16.69 -11.56 -32.01
N ARG A 152 16.68 -10.75 -30.95
CA ARG A 152 17.71 -9.73 -30.74
C ARG A 152 19.03 -10.43 -30.45
N SER A 153 20.10 -9.95 -31.07
CA SER A 153 21.45 -10.35 -30.73
C SER A 153 21.83 -9.79 -29.36
N GLU A 154 22.63 -10.49 -28.58
CA GLU A 154 23.14 -10.11 -27.26
C GLU A 154 23.92 -8.75 -27.23
N LYS A 155 24.06 -8.08 -28.37
CA LYS A 155 24.80 -6.82 -28.53
C LYS A 155 23.94 -5.54 -28.55
N ASP A 156 22.61 -5.62 -28.43
CA ASP A 156 21.78 -4.41 -28.43
C ASP A 156 21.70 -3.81 -27.01
N SER A 157 22.62 -2.90 -26.71
CA SER A 157 22.80 -2.25 -25.41
C SER A 157 21.77 -1.15 -25.10
N ARG A 158 20.77 -0.92 -25.95
CA ARG A 158 19.73 0.07 -25.72
C ARG A 158 18.75 -0.44 -24.66
N PRO A 159 18.40 0.39 -23.64
CA PRO A 159 17.41 0.01 -22.63
C PRO A 159 16.09 -0.30 -23.31
N ARG A 160 15.40 -1.35 -22.81
CA ARG A 160 14.06 -1.71 -23.31
C ARG A 160 13.07 -0.62 -22.89
N SER A 161 12.04 -0.43 -23.73
CA SER A 161 10.97 0.52 -23.40
C SER A 161 10.25 0.12 -22.11
N VAL A 162 9.87 1.10 -21.30
CA VAL A 162 9.00 0.88 -20.13
C VAL A 162 7.65 0.36 -20.61
N ARG A 163 7.19 -0.74 -20.02
CA ARG A 163 5.89 -1.37 -20.31
C ARG A 163 4.97 -1.39 -19.10
N ILE A 164 5.57 -1.44 -17.91
CA ILE A 164 4.85 -1.41 -16.63
C ILE A 164 5.51 -0.35 -15.77
N ALA A 165 4.71 0.46 -15.10
CA ALA A 165 5.15 1.33 -14.02
C ALA A 165 4.36 1.00 -12.76
N THR A 166 5.01 1.02 -11.60
CA THR A 166 4.34 0.83 -10.31
C THR A 166 4.83 1.83 -9.29
N VAL A 167 3.91 2.33 -8.47
CA VAL A 167 4.19 3.32 -7.43
C VAL A 167 3.29 3.12 -6.23
N ILE A 168 3.87 3.16 -5.04
CA ILE A 168 3.13 3.21 -3.79
C ILE A 168 2.54 4.61 -3.60
N LEU A 169 1.20 4.71 -3.42
CA LEU A 169 0.52 6.00 -3.27
C LEU A 169 0.82 6.67 -1.93
N ALA A 170 0.88 5.88 -0.87
CA ALA A 170 1.26 6.35 0.46
C ALA A 170 2.23 5.35 1.10
N HIS A 171 3.41 5.83 1.46
CA HIS A 171 4.49 4.96 1.90
C HIS A 171 4.20 4.37 3.29
N ASN A 172 4.34 3.05 3.42
CA ASN A 172 3.99 2.32 4.64
C ASN A 172 4.92 2.61 5.85
N GLU A 173 6.13 3.13 5.61
CA GLU A 173 7.10 3.45 6.67
C GLU A 173 7.10 4.94 7.01
N THR A 174 7.33 5.80 6.02
CA THR A 174 7.43 7.25 6.22
C THR A 174 6.08 7.96 6.23
N GLY A 175 5.05 7.32 5.66
CA GLY A 175 3.75 7.94 5.46
C GLY A 175 3.68 8.90 4.28
N VAL A 176 4.77 9.15 3.56
CA VAL A 176 4.82 10.10 2.45
C VAL A 176 3.78 9.75 1.38
N ILE A 177 2.98 10.75 0.99
CA ILE A 177 1.97 10.65 -0.06
C ILE A 177 2.57 11.12 -1.36
N GLN A 178 2.47 10.29 -2.40
CA GLN A 178 3.00 10.57 -3.73
C GLN A 178 2.01 11.35 -4.59
N GLU A 179 2.49 12.35 -5.30
CA GLU A 179 1.77 12.95 -6.41
C GLU A 179 1.95 12.05 -7.65
N VAL A 180 0.97 11.18 -7.89
CA VAL A 180 1.08 10.15 -8.93
C VAL A 180 0.57 10.58 -10.30
N ARG A 181 -0.18 11.69 -10.41
CA ARG A 181 -0.79 12.13 -11.67
C ARG A 181 0.22 12.41 -12.79
N PRO A 182 1.39 12.99 -12.55
CA PRO A 182 2.41 13.13 -13.59
C PRO A 182 2.83 11.77 -14.17
N LEU A 183 3.08 10.78 -13.32
CA LEU A 183 3.44 9.42 -13.75
C LEU A 183 2.29 8.75 -14.54
N THR A 184 1.07 8.78 -14.02
CA THR A 184 -0.08 8.14 -14.68
C THR A 184 -0.42 8.79 -16.01
N THR A 185 -0.21 10.11 -16.14
CA THR A 185 -0.40 10.83 -17.41
C THR A 185 0.61 10.37 -18.45
N ILE A 186 1.90 10.34 -18.11
CA ILE A 186 2.96 9.85 -19.00
C ILE A 186 2.69 8.38 -19.37
N CYS A 187 2.35 7.52 -18.42
CA CYS A 187 2.02 6.12 -18.67
C CYS A 187 0.88 5.99 -19.70
N ARG A 188 -0.18 6.78 -19.54
CA ARG A 188 -1.32 6.78 -20.46
C ARG A 188 -0.92 7.22 -21.87
N GLU A 189 -0.10 8.27 -22.00
CA GLU A 189 0.37 8.79 -23.28
C GLU A 189 1.25 7.79 -24.04
N HIS A 190 2.01 6.98 -23.30
CA HIS A 190 2.91 5.96 -23.85
C HIS A 190 2.33 4.53 -23.88
N GLY A 191 1.06 4.34 -23.49
CA GLY A 191 0.43 3.02 -23.46
C GLY A 191 1.07 2.05 -22.46
N VAL A 192 1.61 2.59 -21.35
CA VAL A 192 2.26 1.85 -20.27
C VAL A 192 1.24 1.46 -19.21
N PHE A 193 1.26 0.19 -18.79
CA PHE A 193 0.44 -0.27 -17.68
C PHE A 193 0.92 0.38 -16.36
N CYS A 194 0.06 1.15 -15.71
CA CYS A 194 0.39 1.83 -14.46
C CYS A 194 -0.37 1.21 -13.30
N HIS A 195 0.38 0.61 -12.36
CA HIS A 195 -0.13 0.05 -11.10
C HIS A 195 0.11 1.01 -9.94
N ILE A 196 -0.90 1.20 -9.09
CA ILE A 196 -0.77 1.94 -7.83
C ILE A 196 -0.99 0.99 -6.64
N ASP A 197 -0.01 0.87 -5.75
CA ASP A 197 -0.23 0.28 -4.43
C ASP A 197 -0.82 1.36 -3.51
N ALA A 198 -2.13 1.27 -3.25
CA ALA A 198 -2.86 2.18 -2.37
C ALA A 198 -3.24 1.55 -1.04
N VAL A 199 -2.60 0.46 -0.65
CA VAL A 199 -2.91 -0.31 0.57
C VAL A 199 -2.84 0.56 1.82
N GLN A 200 -1.94 1.54 1.88
CA GLN A 200 -1.87 2.47 3.01
C GLN A 200 -2.69 3.75 2.82
N ALA A 201 -3.16 4.03 1.61
CA ALA A 201 -3.91 5.24 1.30
C ALA A 201 -5.43 5.06 1.50
N VAL A 202 -5.99 3.96 0.97
CA VAL A 202 -7.43 3.67 1.06
C VAL A 202 -7.86 3.58 2.53
N GLY A 203 -8.94 4.30 2.86
CA GLY A 203 -9.48 4.37 4.21
C GLY A 203 -8.71 5.26 5.19
N LYS A 204 -7.71 6.03 4.70
CA LYS A 204 -6.96 7.03 5.48
C LYS A 204 -6.98 8.40 4.82
N ILE A 205 -6.88 8.45 3.50
CA ILE A 205 -7.01 9.65 2.67
C ILE A 205 -8.02 9.41 1.56
N GLU A 206 -8.47 10.47 0.91
CA GLU A 206 -9.35 10.35 -0.25
C GLU A 206 -8.59 9.74 -1.43
N VAL A 207 -9.18 8.69 -2.01
CA VAL A 207 -8.66 7.98 -3.16
C VAL A 207 -9.77 7.86 -4.18
N HIS A 208 -9.58 8.44 -5.35
CA HIS A 208 -10.55 8.41 -6.45
C HIS A 208 -9.88 7.82 -7.69
N PHE A 209 -10.16 6.55 -7.99
CA PHE A 209 -9.45 5.75 -9.00
C PHE A 209 -9.46 6.39 -10.39
N ALA A 210 -10.63 6.83 -10.84
CA ALA A 210 -10.75 7.47 -12.16
C ALA A 210 -9.91 8.75 -12.27
N GLU A 211 -9.80 9.54 -11.20
CA GLU A 211 -9.02 10.79 -11.18
C GLU A 211 -7.52 10.55 -11.11
N LEU A 212 -7.09 9.48 -10.45
CA LEU A 212 -5.68 9.08 -10.41
C LEU A 212 -5.16 8.68 -11.78
N GLY A 213 -6.04 8.20 -12.68
CA GLY A 213 -5.70 7.86 -14.06
C GLY A 213 -4.84 6.61 -14.22
N ALA A 214 -4.75 5.78 -13.19
CA ALA A 214 -4.00 4.52 -13.19
C ALA A 214 -4.71 3.43 -14.01
N THR A 215 -3.96 2.40 -14.41
CA THR A 215 -4.54 1.21 -15.03
C THR A 215 -5.06 0.24 -13.97
N SER A 216 -4.40 0.16 -12.81
CA SER A 216 -4.83 -0.67 -11.69
C SER A 216 -4.43 -0.06 -10.35
N LEU A 217 -5.17 -0.44 -9.28
CA LEU A 217 -4.93 0.03 -7.93
C LEU A 217 -5.24 -1.10 -6.93
N ALA A 218 -4.27 -1.41 -6.05
CA ALA A 218 -4.42 -2.42 -5.01
C ALA A 218 -4.77 -1.79 -3.65
N PHE A 219 -5.63 -2.47 -2.87
CA PHE A 219 -5.95 -2.09 -1.49
C PHE A 219 -6.25 -3.31 -0.61
N GLY A 220 -6.17 -3.13 0.71
CA GLY A 220 -6.37 -4.22 1.67
C GLY A 220 -7.19 -3.80 2.89
N ALA A 221 -8.25 -4.54 3.20
CA ALA A 221 -9.25 -4.15 4.20
C ALA A 221 -8.68 -3.95 5.61
N HIS A 222 -7.70 -4.75 6.01
CA HIS A 222 -7.14 -4.73 7.35
C HIS A 222 -6.32 -3.45 7.68
N LYS A 223 -6.11 -2.56 6.72
CA LYS A 223 -5.42 -1.28 6.92
C LYS A 223 -6.37 -0.13 7.28
N PHE A 224 -7.69 -0.36 7.14
CA PHE A 224 -8.73 0.61 7.44
C PHE A 224 -9.87 0.03 8.28
N HIS A 225 -9.51 -0.77 9.27
CA HIS A 225 -10.43 -1.39 10.24
C HIS A 225 -11.42 -2.41 9.63
N GLY A 226 -11.15 -2.89 8.43
CA GLY A 226 -11.84 -4.00 7.79
C GLY A 226 -11.29 -5.37 8.23
N PRO A 227 -11.92 -6.46 7.79
CA PRO A 227 -11.48 -7.81 8.13
C PRO A 227 -10.18 -8.18 7.42
N ARG A 228 -9.36 -9.04 8.06
CA ARG A 228 -8.20 -9.68 7.42
C ARG A 228 -8.68 -10.75 6.44
N GLY A 229 -7.87 -11.06 5.45
CA GLY A 229 -8.18 -12.10 4.46
C GLY A 229 -9.01 -11.60 3.28
N ILE A 230 -9.17 -10.28 3.15
CA ILE A 230 -9.78 -9.66 1.99
C ILE A 230 -9.11 -8.34 1.62
N GLY A 231 -9.06 -8.08 0.32
CA GLY A 231 -8.65 -6.84 -0.30
C GLY A 231 -9.30 -6.71 -1.68
N GLY A 232 -8.81 -5.81 -2.48
CA GLY A 232 -9.31 -5.62 -3.83
C GLY A 232 -8.26 -5.06 -4.78
N LEU A 233 -8.47 -5.35 -6.03
CA LEU A 233 -7.81 -4.74 -7.17
C LEU A 233 -8.86 -3.95 -7.95
N LEU A 234 -8.66 -2.64 -8.09
CA LEU A 234 -9.35 -1.87 -9.11
C LEU A 234 -8.59 -2.03 -10.43
N LEU A 235 -9.29 -2.40 -11.48
CA LEU A 235 -8.72 -2.60 -12.81
C LEU A 235 -9.55 -1.84 -13.83
N LYS A 236 -8.93 -0.88 -14.50
CA LYS A 236 -9.58 -0.04 -15.50
C LYS A 236 -10.29 -0.89 -16.54
N LYS A 237 -11.56 -0.57 -16.80
CA LYS A 237 -12.39 -1.26 -17.78
C LYS A 237 -11.70 -1.38 -19.15
N GLY A 238 -11.80 -2.57 -19.76
CA GLY A 238 -11.16 -2.87 -21.03
C GLY A 238 -9.70 -3.32 -20.94
N THR A 239 -9.10 -3.30 -19.73
CA THR A 239 -7.75 -3.83 -19.51
C THR A 239 -7.76 -5.35 -19.48
N THR A 240 -6.88 -5.97 -20.25
CA THR A 240 -6.66 -7.42 -20.25
C THR A 240 -5.54 -7.77 -19.30
N LEU A 241 -5.80 -8.70 -18.37
CA LEU A 241 -4.79 -9.36 -17.54
C LEU A 241 -4.79 -10.85 -17.87
N ALA A 242 -3.61 -11.43 -18.05
CA ALA A 242 -3.48 -12.86 -18.08
C ALA A 242 -3.84 -13.45 -16.69
N PRO A 243 -4.51 -14.60 -16.62
CA PRO A 243 -4.83 -15.21 -15.34
C PRO A 243 -3.55 -15.61 -14.61
N PHE A 244 -3.49 -15.26 -13.32
CA PHE A 244 -2.40 -15.65 -12.43
C PHE A 244 -2.73 -16.97 -11.70
N GLU A 245 -4.01 -17.20 -11.42
CA GLU A 245 -4.56 -18.45 -10.87
C GLU A 245 -5.55 -19.06 -11.84
N PHE A 246 -5.70 -20.38 -11.78
CA PHE A 246 -6.56 -21.13 -12.70
C PHE A 246 -7.70 -21.82 -11.94
N GLY A 247 -8.93 -21.74 -12.48
CA GLY A 247 -10.11 -22.30 -11.83
C GLY A 247 -11.42 -21.92 -12.53
N GLY A 248 -12.44 -21.61 -11.72
CA GLY A 248 -13.75 -21.19 -12.21
C GLY A 248 -13.76 -19.76 -12.75
N HIS A 249 -14.96 -19.31 -13.18
CA HIS A 249 -15.14 -17.99 -13.81
C HIS A 249 -15.48 -16.86 -12.82
N GLN A 250 -15.20 -17.05 -11.52
CA GLN A 250 -15.40 -15.99 -10.54
C GLN A 250 -14.58 -14.74 -10.90
N GLU A 251 -15.02 -13.58 -10.45
CA GLU A 251 -14.40 -12.29 -10.77
C GLU A 251 -14.14 -12.12 -12.29
N SER A 252 -15.10 -12.57 -13.11
CA SER A 252 -15.01 -12.56 -14.59
C SER A 252 -13.80 -13.35 -15.13
N GLY A 253 -13.42 -14.44 -14.46
CA GLY A 253 -12.28 -15.30 -14.81
C GLY A 253 -10.91 -14.72 -14.42
N ARG A 254 -10.87 -13.60 -13.74
CA ARG A 254 -9.63 -12.94 -13.34
C ARG A 254 -9.07 -13.45 -12.01
N ARG A 255 -9.96 -13.85 -11.10
CA ARG A 255 -9.61 -14.40 -9.79
C ARG A 255 -10.58 -15.54 -9.45
N PRO A 256 -10.20 -16.80 -9.69
CA PRO A 256 -11.03 -17.96 -9.43
C PRO A 256 -11.16 -18.26 -7.94
N GLY A 257 -12.07 -19.16 -7.59
CA GLY A 257 -12.35 -19.58 -6.21
C GLY A 257 -13.62 -18.95 -5.65
N THR A 258 -14.28 -19.67 -4.75
CA THR A 258 -15.52 -19.23 -4.11
C THR A 258 -15.35 -17.88 -3.46
N GLU A 259 -16.26 -16.97 -3.75
CA GLU A 259 -16.17 -15.57 -3.31
C GLU A 259 -16.45 -15.42 -1.81
N MET A 260 -15.71 -14.57 -1.16
CA MET A 260 -15.74 -14.32 0.29
C MET A 260 -16.83 -13.31 0.67
N VAL A 261 -18.10 -13.69 0.52
CA VAL A 261 -19.29 -12.80 0.67
C VAL A 261 -19.27 -12.02 1.98
N ALA A 262 -19.07 -12.70 3.11
CA ALA A 262 -19.11 -12.07 4.43
C ALA A 262 -17.96 -11.06 4.61
N LEU A 263 -16.76 -11.39 4.12
CA LEU A 263 -15.62 -10.48 4.20
C LEU A 263 -15.77 -9.28 3.27
N ALA A 264 -16.36 -9.47 2.07
CA ALA A 264 -16.67 -8.38 1.15
C ALA A 264 -17.64 -7.38 1.77
N ALA A 265 -18.72 -7.88 2.42
CA ALA A 265 -19.66 -7.05 3.17
C ALA A 265 -18.97 -6.28 4.32
N GLY A 266 -18.09 -6.95 5.07
CA GLY A 266 -17.30 -6.31 6.14
C GLY A 266 -16.34 -5.25 5.62
N MET A 267 -15.70 -5.47 4.47
CA MET A 267 -14.82 -4.49 3.83
C MET A 267 -15.59 -3.26 3.34
N ALA A 268 -16.74 -3.47 2.69
CA ALA A 268 -17.64 -2.37 2.27
C ALA A 268 -18.08 -1.55 3.48
N LYS A 269 -18.52 -2.22 4.57
CA LYS A 269 -18.92 -1.57 5.82
C LYS A 269 -17.82 -0.69 6.41
N ALA A 270 -16.58 -1.17 6.43
CA ALA A 270 -15.43 -0.39 6.92
C ALA A 270 -15.18 0.88 6.09
N LEU A 271 -15.28 0.79 4.77
CA LEU A 271 -15.14 1.94 3.87
C LEU A 271 -16.31 2.95 4.00
N GLU A 272 -17.54 2.46 4.15
CA GLU A 272 -18.71 3.31 4.39
C GLU A 272 -18.58 4.12 5.70
N MET A 273 -18.12 3.47 6.77
CA MET A 273 -17.82 4.14 8.04
C MET A 273 -16.71 5.18 7.89
N TRP A 274 -15.65 4.83 7.17
CA TRP A 274 -14.57 5.79 6.89
C TRP A 274 -15.08 6.98 6.09
N LEU A 275 -15.82 6.77 5.01
CA LEU A 275 -16.34 7.85 4.15
C LEU A 275 -17.20 8.85 4.96
N ARG A 276 -18.06 8.33 5.82
CA ARG A 276 -18.96 9.15 6.67
C ARG A 276 -18.18 10.06 7.64
N GLU A 277 -17.06 9.58 8.17
CA GLU A 277 -16.33 10.21 9.27
C GLU A 277 -14.92 10.70 8.85
N ARG A 278 -14.58 10.67 7.56
CA ARG A 278 -13.20 10.84 7.08
C ARG A 278 -12.51 12.13 7.54
N HIS A 279 -13.24 13.24 7.57
CA HIS A 279 -12.67 14.52 7.98
C HIS A 279 -12.32 14.56 9.47
N GLU A 280 -13.22 14.08 10.32
CA GLU A 280 -13.01 13.98 11.76
C GLU A 280 -11.88 13.01 12.08
N ARG A 281 -11.87 11.84 11.41
CA ARG A 281 -10.81 10.84 11.56
C ARG A 281 -9.44 11.38 11.17
N THR A 282 -9.34 12.07 10.03
CA THR A 282 -8.10 12.68 9.57
C THR A 282 -7.61 13.75 10.54
N ALA A 283 -8.49 14.63 11.03
CA ALA A 283 -8.14 15.66 12.00
C ALA A 283 -7.63 15.03 13.31
N ARG A 284 -8.37 14.02 13.83
CA ARG A 284 -8.01 13.33 15.06
C ARG A 284 -6.67 12.60 14.98
N LEU A 285 -6.45 11.84 13.89
CA LEU A 285 -5.19 11.13 13.68
C LEU A 285 -4.00 12.11 13.55
N SER A 286 -4.20 13.21 12.85
CA SER A 286 -3.17 14.25 12.73
C SER A 286 -2.84 14.91 14.07
N GLU A 287 -3.84 15.18 14.89
CA GLU A 287 -3.66 15.71 16.24
C GLU A 287 -2.82 14.75 17.10
N LEU A 288 -3.17 13.48 17.15
CA LEU A 288 -2.46 12.45 17.92
C LEU A 288 -1.00 12.30 17.45
N ARG A 289 -0.79 12.18 16.13
CA ARG A 289 0.56 12.09 15.55
C ARG A 289 1.39 13.32 15.88
N ASN A 290 0.84 14.51 15.70
CA ASN A 290 1.56 15.75 15.96
C ASN A 290 1.89 15.91 17.46
N ARG A 291 1.00 15.47 18.36
CA ARG A 291 1.26 15.47 19.80
C ARG A 291 2.44 14.56 20.16
N LEU A 292 2.47 13.35 19.60
CA LEU A 292 3.59 12.42 19.80
C LEU A 292 4.90 12.99 19.23
N GLU A 293 4.87 13.51 17.99
CA GLU A 293 6.04 14.11 17.35
C GLU A 293 6.62 15.25 18.16
N ALA A 294 5.79 16.20 18.60
CA ALA A 294 6.21 17.33 19.41
C ALA A 294 6.83 16.86 20.73
N GLY A 295 6.18 15.92 21.43
CA GLY A 295 6.69 15.37 22.68
C GLY A 295 8.03 14.63 22.56
N LEU A 296 8.27 13.97 21.41
CA LEU A 296 9.55 13.30 21.13
C LEU A 296 10.65 14.31 20.79
N LEU A 297 10.36 15.32 19.97
CA LEU A 297 11.33 16.37 19.61
C LEU A 297 11.71 17.26 20.80
N ASP A 298 10.79 17.50 21.74
CA ASP A 298 11.09 18.21 22.98
C ASP A 298 12.12 17.46 23.85
N ARG A 299 11.96 16.12 23.94
CA ARG A 299 12.86 15.26 24.73
C ARG A 299 14.15 14.86 24.02
N CYS A 300 14.10 14.80 22.70
CA CYS A 300 15.19 14.39 21.82
C CYS A 300 15.35 15.40 20.68
N PRO A 301 15.85 16.63 20.93
CA PRO A 301 15.92 17.69 19.90
C PRO A 301 16.84 17.33 18.72
N TRP A 302 17.68 16.33 18.88
CA TRP A 302 18.60 15.80 17.87
C TRP A 302 17.99 14.67 17.01
N ALA A 303 16.77 14.25 17.32
CA ALA A 303 16.07 13.25 16.53
C ALA A 303 15.67 13.82 15.15
N VAL A 304 15.64 12.96 14.14
CA VAL A 304 15.35 13.34 12.75
C VAL A 304 14.03 12.72 12.32
N VAL A 305 13.07 13.56 11.94
CA VAL A 305 11.82 13.10 11.33
C VAL A 305 12.06 12.83 9.85
N ASN A 306 11.79 11.60 9.40
CA ASN A 306 12.00 11.17 8.03
C ASN A 306 10.73 11.38 7.17
N GLY A 307 10.95 11.76 5.93
CA GLY A 307 9.90 12.00 4.95
C GLY A 307 9.27 13.40 5.04
N SER A 308 8.39 13.69 4.09
CA SER A 308 7.71 14.99 4.04
C SER A 308 6.81 15.18 5.26
N ARG A 309 6.91 16.34 5.89
CA ARG A 309 6.02 16.74 6.99
C ARG A 309 4.68 17.25 6.50
N GLU A 310 4.63 17.76 5.30
CA GLU A 310 3.45 18.34 4.68
C GLU A 310 2.61 17.27 3.95
N HIS A 311 3.28 16.46 3.13
CA HIS A 311 2.65 15.46 2.28
C HIS A 311 2.78 14.05 2.89
N ARG A 312 2.10 13.81 4.01
CA ARG A 312 2.13 12.50 4.69
C ARG A 312 0.77 12.08 5.24
N LEU A 313 0.62 10.78 5.43
CA LEU A 313 -0.56 10.19 6.08
C LEU A 313 -0.82 10.84 7.46
N PRO A 314 -2.10 11.01 7.84
CA PRO A 314 -2.45 11.66 9.09
C PRO A 314 -1.96 10.91 10.34
N ASN A 315 -1.76 9.59 10.22
CA ASN A 315 -1.45 8.70 11.34
C ASN A 315 0.01 8.28 11.46
N THR A 316 0.90 8.65 10.54
CA THR A 316 2.24 8.06 10.44
C THR A 316 3.33 9.05 10.84
N LEU A 317 4.20 8.62 11.75
CA LEU A 317 5.45 9.27 12.13
C LEU A 317 6.60 8.28 11.95
N ASN A 318 7.59 8.64 11.14
CA ASN A 318 8.87 7.95 11.07
C ASN A 318 9.94 8.89 11.63
N ILE A 319 10.62 8.45 12.68
CA ILE A 319 11.61 9.26 13.37
C ILE A 319 12.86 8.45 13.68
N ALA A 320 14.02 9.00 13.39
CA ALA A 320 15.30 8.40 13.70
C ALA A 320 15.91 9.00 14.96
N PHE A 321 16.67 8.17 15.66
CA PHE A 321 17.50 8.55 16.80
C PHE A 321 18.96 8.28 16.46
N PRO A 322 19.63 9.14 15.65
CA PRO A 322 20.96 8.90 15.11
C PRO A 322 21.98 8.47 16.16
N GLY A 323 22.78 7.45 15.82
CA GLY A 323 23.79 6.89 16.73
C GLY A 323 23.29 5.76 17.62
N LEU A 324 21.99 5.44 17.61
CA LEU A 324 21.44 4.29 18.30
C LEU A 324 21.19 3.11 17.35
N ASP A 325 21.07 1.93 17.91
CA ASP A 325 20.68 0.73 17.19
C ASP A 325 19.14 0.57 17.20
N GLY A 326 18.53 0.45 16.04
CA GLY A 326 17.07 0.36 15.89
C GLY A 326 16.47 -0.87 16.55
N GLU A 327 17.13 -2.03 16.48
CA GLU A 327 16.66 -3.26 17.14
C GLU A 327 16.70 -3.11 18.65
N ALA A 328 17.76 -2.51 19.19
CA ALA A 328 17.84 -2.21 20.62
C ALA A 328 16.72 -1.26 21.05
N ILE A 329 16.41 -0.24 20.24
CA ILE A 329 15.28 0.67 20.51
C ILE A 329 13.98 -0.14 20.54
N LEU A 330 13.69 -0.94 19.51
CA LEU A 330 12.44 -1.70 19.39
C LEU A 330 12.20 -2.62 20.58
N VAL A 331 13.21 -3.42 20.96
CA VAL A 331 13.12 -4.35 22.09
C VAL A 331 12.85 -3.60 23.40
N ASN A 332 13.57 -2.50 23.65
CA ASN A 332 13.38 -1.72 24.85
C ASN A 332 12.01 -1.01 24.90
N LEU A 333 11.48 -0.57 23.76
CA LEU A 333 10.14 0.02 23.68
C LEU A 333 9.05 -1.03 23.96
N ASP A 334 9.18 -2.26 23.44
CA ASP A 334 8.23 -3.32 23.77
C ASP A 334 8.22 -3.69 25.26
N LEU A 335 9.40 -3.71 25.90
CA LEU A 335 9.53 -3.90 27.36
C LEU A 335 8.83 -2.77 28.16
N GLU A 336 8.85 -1.54 27.64
CA GLU A 336 8.13 -0.38 28.23
C GLU A 336 6.65 -0.34 27.80
N GLY A 337 6.15 -1.36 27.09
CA GLY A 337 4.75 -1.47 26.68
C GLY A 337 4.36 -0.64 25.46
N ILE A 338 5.32 -0.17 24.66
CA ILE A 338 5.07 0.55 23.41
C ILE A 338 5.23 -0.39 22.23
N ALA A 339 4.14 -0.70 21.53
CA ALA A 339 4.17 -1.49 20.31
C ALA A 339 4.42 -0.57 19.08
N CYS A 340 5.54 -0.75 18.39
CA CYS A 340 5.93 0.03 17.20
C CYS A 340 6.70 -0.87 16.21
N SER A 341 7.24 -0.30 15.12
CA SER A 341 7.95 -1.07 14.09
C SER A 341 9.18 -0.31 13.59
N LEU A 342 10.18 -1.03 13.09
CA LEU A 342 11.34 -0.44 12.40
C LEU A 342 11.09 -0.23 10.89
N GLY A 343 9.91 -0.57 10.37
CA GLY A 343 9.60 -0.54 8.95
C GLY A 343 9.53 -1.95 8.32
N SER A 344 9.73 -2.05 7.01
CA SER A 344 9.51 -3.28 6.23
C SER A 344 10.52 -4.40 6.53
N THR A 345 11.69 -4.07 7.04
CA THR A 345 12.79 -5.02 7.26
C THR A 345 12.52 -6.04 8.38
N CYS A 346 11.72 -5.67 9.39
CA CYS A 346 11.42 -6.57 10.51
C CYS A 346 10.46 -7.71 10.15
N ALA A 347 9.56 -7.50 9.18
CA ALA A 347 8.57 -8.51 8.79
C ALA A 347 9.16 -9.68 8.02
N SER A 348 10.34 -9.52 7.40
CA SER A 348 11.02 -10.55 6.60
C SER A 348 12.22 -11.20 7.31
N GLY A 349 12.58 -10.74 8.51
CA GLY A 349 13.78 -11.24 9.22
C GLY A 349 15.11 -10.89 8.54
N SER A 350 15.11 -9.97 7.57
CA SER A 350 16.34 -9.50 6.91
C SER A 350 16.87 -8.25 7.59
N ALA A 351 18.19 -8.20 7.82
CA ALA A 351 18.89 -7.03 8.35
C ALA A 351 19.15 -5.95 7.28
N GLU A 352 18.38 -5.95 6.18
CA GLU A 352 18.57 -4.97 5.11
C GLU A 352 18.04 -3.59 5.53
N PRO A 353 18.77 -2.52 5.20
CA PRO A 353 18.35 -1.16 5.51
C PRO A 353 17.02 -0.82 4.79
N ALA A 354 16.18 0.01 5.43
CA ALA A 354 14.92 0.47 4.85
C ALA A 354 15.13 1.08 3.45
N PRO A 355 14.72 0.41 2.35
CA PRO A 355 15.09 0.82 0.98
C PRO A 355 14.62 2.24 0.65
N ALA A 356 13.49 2.66 1.22
CA ALA A 356 12.96 3.99 1.02
C ALA A 356 13.88 5.07 1.61
N LEU A 357 14.36 4.89 2.84
CA LEU A 357 15.24 5.86 3.49
C LEU A 357 16.59 5.95 2.78
N VAL A 358 17.10 4.82 2.28
CA VAL A 358 18.31 4.80 1.43
C VAL A 358 18.07 5.55 0.13
N ALA A 359 16.94 5.36 -0.54
CA ALA A 359 16.58 6.07 -1.76
C ALA A 359 16.42 7.58 -1.56
N MET A 360 16.02 8.00 -0.37
CA MET A 360 15.95 9.41 0.05
C MET A 360 17.34 10.01 0.34
N GLY A 361 18.41 9.22 0.31
CA GLY A 361 19.75 9.66 0.65
C GLY A 361 20.02 9.78 2.15
N ALA A 362 19.18 9.17 3.00
CA ALA A 362 19.40 9.18 4.44
C ALA A 362 20.73 8.48 4.79
N PRO A 363 21.59 9.06 5.65
CA PRO A 363 22.85 8.45 6.04
C PRO A 363 22.62 7.24 6.97
N PRO A 364 23.61 6.31 7.08
CA PRO A 364 23.50 5.07 7.84
C PRO A 364 23.05 5.25 9.30
N GLU A 365 23.53 6.29 9.97
CA GLU A 365 23.18 6.63 11.34
C GLU A 365 21.70 7.03 11.51
N VAL A 366 21.05 7.47 10.42
CA VAL A 366 19.59 7.80 10.39
C VAL A 366 18.78 6.56 10.07
N TYR A 367 19.02 5.91 8.90
CA TYR A 367 18.14 4.82 8.50
C TYR A 367 18.22 3.59 9.42
N LYS A 368 19.36 3.33 10.08
CA LYS A 368 19.51 2.22 11.04
C LYS A 368 18.84 2.48 12.38
N ALA A 369 18.62 3.74 12.74
CA ALA A 369 18.04 4.16 14.00
C ALA A 369 16.59 4.67 13.83
N SER A 370 15.96 4.39 12.70
CA SER A 370 14.62 4.86 12.38
C SER A 370 13.56 3.93 12.94
N VAL A 371 12.55 4.51 13.60
CA VAL A 371 11.39 3.83 14.15
C VAL A 371 10.13 4.42 13.56
N ARG A 372 9.17 3.57 13.21
CA ARG A 372 7.85 3.98 12.75
C ARG A 372 6.85 3.86 13.89
N PHE A 373 6.20 4.97 14.21
CA PHE A 373 5.04 5.04 15.08
C PHE A 373 3.80 5.37 14.26
N THR A 374 2.73 4.60 14.42
CA THR A 374 1.48 4.84 13.70
C THR A 374 0.30 4.78 14.66
N VAL A 375 -0.35 5.94 14.82
CA VAL A 375 -1.47 6.11 15.74
C VAL A 375 -2.78 5.60 15.14
N GLY A 376 -3.72 5.19 15.99
CA GLY A 376 -5.09 4.81 15.65
C GLY A 376 -6.12 5.68 16.35
N LEU A 377 -7.38 5.54 15.94
CA LEU A 377 -8.48 6.32 16.52
C LEU A 377 -8.78 5.94 17.97
N GLU A 378 -8.36 4.75 18.39
CA GLU A 378 -8.48 4.28 19.77
C GLU A 378 -7.47 4.96 20.71
N ASN A 379 -6.40 5.57 20.17
CA ASN A 379 -5.42 6.27 20.99
C ASN A 379 -5.97 7.60 21.55
N THR A 380 -5.45 8.00 22.70
CA THR A 380 -5.80 9.25 23.36
C THR A 380 -4.61 10.22 23.41
N LEU A 381 -4.85 11.51 23.61
CA LEU A 381 -3.78 12.49 23.78
C LEU A 381 -2.93 12.18 25.02
N ALA A 382 -3.56 11.70 26.10
CA ALA A 382 -2.84 11.27 27.31
C ALA A 382 -1.90 10.09 27.04
N GLU A 383 -2.30 9.13 26.19
CA GLU A 383 -1.41 8.07 25.76
C GLU A 383 -0.26 8.58 24.89
N MET A 384 -0.47 9.63 24.08
CA MET A 384 0.63 10.24 23.30
C MET A 384 1.65 10.92 24.21
N ASP A 385 1.20 11.58 25.26
CA ASP A 385 2.09 12.20 26.27
C ASP A 385 2.87 11.13 27.04
N ASP A 386 2.21 10.08 27.51
CA ASP A 386 2.82 8.93 28.20
C ASP A 386 3.80 8.17 27.27
N ALA A 387 3.42 7.94 26.00
CA ALA A 387 4.31 7.32 25.02
C ALA A 387 5.56 8.17 24.78
N ALA A 388 5.42 9.48 24.59
CA ALA A 388 6.56 10.37 24.39
C ALA A 388 7.51 10.37 25.62
N GLU A 389 6.97 10.29 26.83
CA GLU A 389 7.77 10.19 28.07
C GLU A 389 8.53 8.86 28.14
N ARG A 390 7.84 7.71 27.93
CA ARG A 390 8.47 6.38 27.98
C ARG A 390 9.52 6.23 26.90
N ILE A 391 9.23 6.63 25.66
CA ILE A 391 10.17 6.61 24.54
C ILE A 391 11.38 7.47 24.88
N GLY A 392 11.18 8.71 25.37
CA GLY A 392 12.27 9.60 25.76
C GLY A 392 13.19 8.99 26.81
N ARG A 393 12.64 8.32 27.85
CA ARG A 393 13.44 7.60 28.86
C ARG A 393 14.25 6.45 28.26
N VAL A 394 13.65 5.65 27.36
CA VAL A 394 14.36 4.56 26.66
C VAL A 394 15.52 5.11 25.85
N ILE A 395 15.26 6.15 25.04
CA ILE A 395 16.27 6.77 24.18
C ILE A 395 17.41 7.37 25.01
N ALA A 396 17.10 8.06 26.11
CA ALA A 396 18.12 8.59 27.01
C ALA A 396 18.99 7.48 27.62
N ARG A 397 18.38 6.38 28.08
CA ARG A 397 19.09 5.21 28.63
C ARG A 397 20.01 4.52 27.61
N LEU A 398 19.58 4.43 26.33
CA LEU A 398 20.38 3.81 25.28
C LEU A 398 21.52 4.71 24.78
N ARG A 399 21.39 6.00 25.00
CA ARG A 399 22.42 6.98 24.60
C ARG A 399 23.58 7.10 25.62
N GLY A 400 23.37 6.72 26.89
CA GLY A 400 24.34 6.80 27.99
C GLY A 400 24.17 8.11 28.73
#